data_5d3bd7727ecff5df28209702fc235a7f
#
_entry.id   5d3bd7727ecff5df28209702fc235a7f
#
_cell.length_a   1.000
_cell.length_b   1.000
_cell.length_c   1.000
_cell.angle_alpha   90.00
_cell.angle_beta   90.00
_cell.angle_gamma   90.00
#
_symmetry.space_group_name_H-M   'P 1'
#
loop_
_entity.id
_entity.type
_entity.pdbx_description
1 polymer ?
#
loop_
_entity_poly.entity_id
_entity_poly.type
_entity_poly.pdbx_seq_one_letter_code
_entity_poly.pdbx_strand_id
1 'polypeptide(L)'
;RDMTIVRDHASGKFHIFATDLSLSYGMRNQYQHSWRNIGLNGSRDLAHWVSDDLVHWSEEEMVRFGTDDMGCVWAPDVIFDSEHGEYLVHWSSKHRCNNFGNMAIYGSRTKDFVHYSEPELIYRKPDSSIIDSAMYEEKGKFYLFVKSSPNPDNLLLLVSDHVNGKFERVEGFDDSMGAQTKGMYEAPTAVKLADGRWCLFADFYGAGCAGQGYVPFVSDDLTKGVFTRADEAFHFPYGFKHGT
;
A
#
# COMPACT_ATOMS: atom_id res chain seq x y z
N ARG A 1 2.75 12.61 0.60
CA ARG A 1 2.41 11.64 -0.46
C ARG A 1 2.86 10.27 -0.01
N ASP A 2 1.97 9.31 -0.12
CA ASP A 2 2.33 7.90 0.04
C ASP A 2 3.10 7.49 -1.20
N MET A 3 4.21 6.82 -1.02
CA MET A 3 5.11 6.48 -2.13
C MET A 3 5.58 5.03 -2.02
N THR A 4 5.92 4.45 -3.15
CA THR A 4 6.65 3.18 -3.25
C THR A 4 7.86 3.37 -4.15
N ILE A 5 8.88 2.53 -3.94
CA ILE A 5 10.08 2.47 -4.77
C ILE A 5 10.28 1.05 -5.28
N VAL A 6 10.58 0.91 -6.56
CA VAL A 6 10.86 -0.38 -7.18
C VAL A 6 12.08 -0.27 -8.08
N ARG A 7 12.86 -1.35 -8.15
CA ARG A 7 13.94 -1.49 -9.13
C ARG A 7 13.45 -2.31 -10.31
N ASP A 8 13.54 -1.76 -11.50
CA ASP A 8 13.30 -2.52 -12.72
C ASP A 8 14.43 -3.52 -12.97
N HIS A 9 14.09 -4.79 -13.06
CA HIS A 9 15.05 -5.90 -13.25
C HIS A 9 15.70 -5.85 -14.63
N ALA A 10 15.00 -5.34 -15.66
CA ALA A 10 15.47 -5.30 -17.02
C ALA A 10 16.44 -4.14 -17.29
N SER A 11 16.08 -2.93 -16.87
CA SER A 11 16.90 -1.73 -17.07
C SER A 11 17.86 -1.45 -15.91
N GLY A 12 17.58 -1.99 -14.72
CA GLY A 12 18.29 -1.69 -13.48
C GLY A 12 17.91 -0.36 -12.86
N LYS A 13 17.04 0.43 -13.49
CA LYS A 13 16.57 1.73 -13.00
C LYS A 13 15.66 1.61 -11.79
N PHE A 14 15.59 2.68 -11.03
CA PHE A 14 14.67 2.82 -9.90
C PHE A 14 13.50 3.71 -10.32
N HIS A 15 12.29 3.31 -9.91
CA HIS A 15 11.06 4.04 -10.15
C HIS A 15 10.41 4.36 -8.80
N ILE A 16 9.99 5.60 -8.60
CA ILE A 16 9.11 6.01 -7.50
C ILE A 16 7.73 6.30 -8.08
N PHE A 17 6.71 5.73 -7.47
CA PHE A 17 5.32 6.13 -7.66
C PHE A 17 4.78 6.73 -6.38
N ALA A 18 4.03 7.81 -6.46
CA ALA A 18 3.47 8.46 -5.29
C ALA A 18 2.06 8.98 -5.55
N THR A 19 1.23 8.97 -4.51
CA THR A 19 -0.11 9.57 -4.53
C THR A 19 -0.03 11.04 -4.90
N ASP A 20 -0.83 11.47 -5.87
CA ASP A 20 -1.01 12.90 -6.19
C ASP A 20 -2.00 13.53 -5.19
N LEU A 21 -1.51 13.80 -4.00
CA LEU A 21 -2.27 14.48 -2.94
C LEU A 21 -1.35 15.28 -2.03
N SER A 22 -1.61 16.58 -1.95
CA SER A 22 -1.05 17.45 -0.93
C SER A 22 -2.06 17.69 0.18
N LEU A 23 -1.82 17.15 1.37
CA LEU A 23 -2.70 17.37 2.52
C LEU A 23 -2.77 18.84 2.92
N SER A 24 -1.65 19.55 2.85
CA SER A 24 -1.60 20.97 3.24
C SER A 24 -2.27 21.89 2.25
N TYR A 25 -2.14 21.65 0.96
CA TYR A 25 -2.70 22.50 -0.10
C TYR A 25 -3.98 21.92 -0.70
N GLY A 26 -3.97 20.68 -1.17
CA GLY A 26 -5.08 20.03 -1.84
C GLY A 26 -6.28 19.88 -0.92
N MET A 27 -6.07 19.37 0.30
CA MET A 27 -7.15 19.22 1.28
C MET A 27 -7.86 20.53 1.55
N ARG A 28 -7.12 21.64 1.70
CA ARG A 28 -7.69 22.95 1.98
C ARG A 28 -8.38 23.59 0.77
N ASN A 29 -7.69 23.59 -0.37
CA ASN A 29 -8.06 24.46 -1.48
C ASN A 29 -8.88 23.75 -2.56
N GLN A 30 -8.74 22.44 -2.68
CA GLN A 30 -9.41 21.65 -3.73
C GLN A 30 -10.55 20.81 -3.20
N TYR A 31 -10.42 20.24 -1.98
CA TYR A 31 -11.35 19.21 -1.50
C TYR A 31 -12.15 19.60 -0.24
N GLN A 32 -12.15 20.88 0.14
CA GLN A 32 -13.00 21.43 1.21
C GLN A 32 -12.83 20.70 2.55
N HIS A 33 -11.61 20.26 2.90
CA HIS A 33 -11.29 19.48 4.09
C HIS A 33 -12.07 18.14 4.21
N SER A 34 -12.49 17.55 3.10
CA SER A 34 -13.34 16.37 3.07
C SER A 34 -12.63 15.15 2.50
N TRP A 35 -12.33 14.17 3.35
CA TRP A 35 -11.84 12.85 2.92
C TRP A 35 -12.81 12.16 1.94
N ARG A 36 -14.11 12.34 2.15
CA ARG A 36 -15.13 11.83 1.22
C ARG A 36 -14.97 12.47 -0.15
N ASN A 37 -14.77 13.77 -0.20
CA ASN A 37 -14.63 14.50 -1.47
C ASN A 37 -13.36 14.09 -2.21
N ILE A 38 -12.22 13.95 -1.51
CA ILE A 38 -11.00 13.45 -2.11
C ILE A 38 -11.17 12.03 -2.66
N GLY A 39 -11.84 11.15 -1.92
CA GLY A 39 -12.09 9.78 -2.36
C GLY A 39 -13.03 9.65 -3.55
N LEU A 40 -13.82 10.68 -3.86
CA LEU A 40 -14.76 10.70 -4.99
C LEU A 40 -14.24 11.48 -6.19
N ASN A 41 -13.47 12.55 -5.95
CA ASN A 41 -13.05 13.52 -6.95
C ASN A 41 -11.54 13.79 -6.89
N GLY A 42 -10.78 12.86 -6.33
CA GLY A 42 -9.33 12.95 -6.24
C GLY A 42 -8.62 12.76 -7.57
N SER A 43 -7.32 12.95 -7.55
CA SER A 43 -6.48 12.64 -8.72
C SER A 43 -6.60 11.17 -9.08
N ARG A 44 -6.56 10.89 -10.37
CA ARG A 44 -6.51 9.55 -10.95
C ARG A 44 -5.13 9.23 -11.51
N ASP A 45 -4.19 10.10 -11.24
CA ASP A 45 -2.82 9.99 -11.67
C ASP A 45 -1.91 9.68 -10.47
N LEU A 46 -0.78 9.05 -10.73
CA LEU A 46 0.34 8.95 -9.79
C LEU A 46 1.47 9.82 -10.28
N ALA A 47 2.16 10.46 -9.35
CA ALA A 47 3.43 11.10 -9.64
C ALA A 47 4.52 10.03 -9.78
N HIS A 48 5.36 10.14 -10.80
CA HIS A 48 6.39 9.16 -11.16
C HIS A 48 7.75 9.85 -11.37
N TRP A 49 8.79 9.21 -10.86
CA TRP A 49 10.19 9.60 -11.06
C TRP A 49 11.04 8.39 -11.37
N VAL A 50 12.11 8.61 -12.13
CA VAL A 50 13.07 7.57 -12.51
C VAL A 50 14.48 8.00 -12.12
N SER A 51 15.28 7.02 -11.64
CA SER A 51 16.69 7.23 -11.30
C SER A 51 17.55 6.04 -11.70
N ASP A 52 18.80 6.31 -12.05
CA ASP A 52 19.82 5.27 -12.26
C ASP A 52 20.60 4.96 -10.97
N ASP A 53 20.60 5.85 -9.97
CA ASP A 53 21.53 5.80 -8.83
C ASP A 53 20.93 6.13 -7.47
N LEU A 54 19.60 6.35 -7.38
CA LEU A 54 18.88 6.79 -6.18
C LEU A 54 19.24 8.20 -5.66
N VAL A 55 20.09 8.92 -6.37
CA VAL A 55 20.55 10.27 -6.00
C VAL A 55 20.01 11.31 -6.98
N HIS A 56 20.12 11.03 -8.28
CA HIS A 56 19.66 11.90 -9.35
C HIS A 56 18.35 11.35 -9.92
N TRP A 57 17.28 12.12 -9.78
CA TRP A 57 15.93 11.76 -10.21
C TRP A 57 15.50 12.59 -11.41
N SER A 58 14.69 12.02 -12.28
CA SER A 58 14.04 12.73 -13.38
C SER A 58 13.13 13.86 -12.87
N GLU A 59 12.67 14.70 -13.77
CA GLU A 59 11.51 15.56 -13.51
C GLU A 59 10.28 14.70 -13.19
N GLU A 60 9.34 15.29 -12.43
CA GLU A 60 8.06 14.67 -12.10
C GLU A 60 7.22 14.44 -13.36
N GLU A 61 6.76 13.23 -13.57
CA GLU A 61 5.79 12.87 -14.59
C GLU A 61 4.49 12.42 -13.94
N MET A 62 3.34 12.91 -14.43
CA MET A 62 2.02 12.45 -13.98
C MET A 62 1.53 11.34 -14.90
N VAL A 63 1.38 10.14 -14.36
CA VAL A 63 0.96 8.94 -15.10
C VAL A 63 -0.48 8.58 -14.73
N ARG A 64 -1.34 8.47 -15.75
CA ARG A 64 -2.74 8.10 -15.58
C ARG A 64 -2.90 6.63 -15.28
N PHE A 65 -3.42 6.29 -14.09
CA PHE A 65 -3.76 4.94 -13.67
C PHE A 65 -5.27 4.73 -13.52
N GLY A 66 -5.97 5.70 -12.97
CA GLY A 66 -7.41 5.58 -12.75
C GLY A 66 -8.25 5.90 -13.98
N THR A 67 -9.32 5.14 -14.19
CA THR A 67 -10.34 5.40 -15.21
C THR A 67 -11.33 6.46 -14.75
N ASP A 68 -12.24 6.89 -15.65
CA ASP A 68 -13.30 7.85 -15.30
C ASP A 68 -14.35 7.28 -14.32
N ASP A 69 -14.36 5.96 -14.15
CA ASP A 69 -15.20 5.28 -13.17
C ASP A 69 -14.58 5.18 -11.79
N MET A 70 -13.35 5.63 -11.61
CA MET A 70 -12.64 5.68 -10.33
C MET A 70 -12.72 7.05 -9.69
N GLY A 71 -12.76 7.11 -8.35
CA GLY A 71 -12.84 8.35 -7.59
C GLY A 71 -11.48 8.94 -7.23
N CYS A 72 -10.45 8.10 -7.12
CA CYS A 72 -9.08 8.50 -6.75
C CYS A 72 -8.11 7.36 -7.07
N VAL A 73 -6.80 7.65 -6.95
CA VAL A 73 -5.70 6.66 -6.99
C VAL A 73 -4.80 6.98 -5.79
N TRP A 74 -4.80 6.10 -4.77
CA TRP A 74 -4.10 6.36 -3.51
C TRP A 74 -3.16 5.22 -3.11
N ALA A 75 -2.08 5.60 -2.41
CA ALA A 75 -1.13 4.70 -1.78
C ALA A 75 -0.71 3.56 -2.72
N PRO A 76 0.05 3.89 -3.79
CA PRO A 76 0.55 2.89 -4.72
C PRO A 76 1.56 1.97 -4.06
N ASP A 77 1.59 0.72 -4.51
CA ASP A 77 2.71 -0.19 -4.29
C ASP A 77 2.98 -0.99 -5.58
N VAL A 78 4.15 -1.59 -5.68
CA VAL A 78 4.58 -2.31 -6.89
C VAL A 78 5.22 -3.64 -6.51
N ILE A 79 4.72 -4.71 -7.11
CA ILE A 79 5.32 -6.05 -6.99
C ILE A 79 5.71 -6.61 -8.35
N PHE A 80 6.82 -7.34 -8.40
CA PHE A 80 7.18 -8.13 -9.56
C PHE A 80 6.43 -9.46 -9.53
N ASP A 81 5.68 -9.74 -10.59
CA ASP A 81 5.01 -11.03 -10.82
C ASP A 81 6.00 -11.95 -11.54
N SER A 82 6.65 -12.82 -10.78
CA SER A 82 7.65 -13.75 -11.29
C SER A 82 7.06 -14.80 -12.23
N GLU A 83 5.77 -15.11 -12.13
CA GLU A 83 5.07 -16.06 -12.99
C GLU A 83 4.91 -15.53 -14.43
N HIS A 84 4.62 -14.22 -14.58
CA HIS A 84 4.35 -13.60 -15.87
C HIS A 84 5.52 -12.72 -16.37
N GLY A 85 6.53 -12.49 -15.54
CA GLY A 85 7.68 -11.65 -15.88
C GLY A 85 7.31 -10.19 -16.12
N GLU A 86 6.40 -9.65 -15.29
CA GLU A 86 5.90 -8.29 -15.36
C GLU A 86 5.67 -7.72 -13.96
N TYR A 87 5.43 -6.41 -13.86
CA TYR A 87 5.11 -5.74 -12.62
C TYR A 87 3.61 -5.49 -12.50
N LEU A 88 3.08 -5.59 -11.29
CA LEU A 88 1.77 -5.10 -10.91
C LEU A 88 1.95 -3.83 -10.08
N VAL A 89 1.54 -2.69 -10.64
CA VAL A 89 1.36 -1.44 -9.88
C VAL A 89 -0.04 -1.46 -9.33
N HIS A 90 -0.22 -1.44 -8.01
CA HIS A 90 -1.54 -1.51 -7.40
C HIS A 90 -1.79 -0.34 -6.43
N TRP A 91 -3.05 0.00 -6.23
CA TRP A 91 -3.48 1.18 -5.46
C TRP A 91 -4.88 1.02 -4.89
N SER A 92 -5.26 1.93 -4.01
CA SER A 92 -6.59 2.01 -3.41
C SER A 92 -7.48 2.97 -4.17
N SER A 93 -8.73 2.56 -4.47
CA SER A 93 -9.70 3.41 -5.15
C SER A 93 -11.14 3.12 -4.75
N LYS A 94 -12.00 4.14 -4.85
CA LYS A 94 -13.46 4.00 -4.99
C LYS A 94 -13.81 3.80 -6.46
N HIS A 95 -14.88 3.06 -6.74
CA HIS A 95 -15.29 2.78 -8.11
C HIS A 95 -16.80 2.86 -8.29
N ARG A 96 -17.24 3.30 -9.48
CA ARG A 96 -18.66 3.43 -9.83
C ARG A 96 -19.43 2.11 -9.73
N CYS A 97 -18.80 0.97 -10.01
CA CYS A 97 -19.48 -0.34 -9.96
C CYS A 97 -20.07 -0.71 -8.58
N ASN A 98 -19.59 -0.08 -7.52
CA ASN A 98 -20.16 -0.19 -6.15
C ASN A 98 -20.71 1.14 -5.63
N ASN A 99 -21.15 2.03 -6.53
CA ASN A 99 -21.67 3.36 -6.23
C ASN A 99 -20.69 4.23 -5.42
N PHE A 100 -19.38 4.08 -5.67
CA PHE A 100 -18.32 4.76 -4.93
C PHE A 100 -18.38 4.49 -3.41
N GLY A 101 -18.85 3.31 -3.03
CA GLY A 101 -18.93 2.87 -1.63
C GLY A 101 -17.57 2.57 -1.01
N ASN A 102 -17.37 1.36 -0.52
CA ASN A 102 -16.10 0.94 0.05
C ASN A 102 -14.98 0.95 -0.99
N MET A 103 -13.80 1.42 -0.57
CA MET A 103 -12.58 1.36 -1.37
C MET A 103 -12.11 -0.10 -1.54
N ALA A 104 -11.43 -0.36 -2.63
CA ALA A 104 -10.84 -1.64 -2.96
C ALA A 104 -9.47 -1.43 -3.58
N ILE A 105 -8.68 -2.49 -3.69
CA ILE A 105 -7.38 -2.49 -4.34
C ILE A 105 -7.56 -2.84 -5.81
N TYR A 106 -7.04 -1.99 -6.66
CA TYR A 106 -6.94 -2.16 -8.10
C TYR A 106 -5.49 -2.19 -8.54
N GLY A 107 -5.19 -2.68 -9.72
CA GLY A 107 -3.85 -2.70 -10.25
C GLY A 107 -3.80 -2.69 -11.77
N SER A 108 -2.67 -2.27 -12.32
CA SER A 108 -2.31 -2.31 -13.73
C SER A 108 -0.96 -2.98 -13.90
N ARG A 109 -0.81 -3.75 -14.98
CA ARG A 109 0.40 -4.51 -15.28
C ARG A 109 1.29 -3.73 -16.23
N THR A 110 2.59 -3.88 -16.06
CA THR A 110 3.59 -3.28 -16.94
C THR A 110 4.84 -4.15 -17.03
N LYS A 111 5.55 -4.07 -18.17
CA LYS A 111 6.87 -4.70 -18.36
C LYS A 111 8.00 -3.69 -18.47
N ASP A 112 7.68 -2.42 -18.63
CA ASP A 112 8.64 -1.37 -19.00
C ASP A 112 8.42 -0.04 -18.29
N PHE A 113 7.42 0.05 -17.39
CA PHE A 113 7.01 1.29 -16.70
C PHE A 113 6.66 2.46 -17.64
N VAL A 114 6.28 2.14 -18.88
CA VAL A 114 5.81 3.08 -19.90
C VAL A 114 4.42 2.72 -20.39
N HIS A 115 4.18 1.42 -20.63
CA HIS A 115 2.90 0.90 -21.09
C HIS A 115 2.23 0.12 -19.97
N TYR A 116 0.99 0.49 -19.67
CA TYR A 116 0.21 -0.11 -18.59
C TYR A 116 -1.08 -0.75 -19.13
N SER A 117 -1.46 -1.88 -18.55
CA SER A 117 -2.76 -2.48 -18.83
C SER A 117 -3.91 -1.64 -18.30
N GLU A 118 -5.14 -1.91 -18.78
CA GLU A 118 -6.34 -1.42 -18.09
C GLU A 118 -6.37 -1.91 -16.63
N PRO A 119 -6.91 -1.10 -15.70
CA PRO A 119 -7.03 -1.48 -14.30
C PRO A 119 -7.88 -2.72 -14.08
N GLU A 120 -7.40 -3.65 -13.26
CA GLU A 120 -8.14 -4.81 -12.79
C GLU A 120 -8.39 -4.72 -11.27
N LEU A 121 -9.46 -5.37 -10.78
CA LEU A 121 -9.74 -5.48 -9.35
C LEU A 121 -8.85 -6.57 -8.76
N ILE A 122 -8.00 -6.20 -7.79
CA ILE A 122 -7.09 -7.12 -7.09
C ILE A 122 -7.78 -7.69 -5.85
N TYR A 123 -8.31 -6.81 -4.99
CA TYR A 123 -8.97 -7.26 -3.76
C TYR A 123 -10.06 -6.28 -3.32
N ARG A 124 -11.19 -6.85 -2.88
CA ARG A 124 -12.32 -6.11 -2.29
C ARG A 124 -12.87 -6.85 -1.09
N LYS A 125 -13.18 -6.09 -0.04
CA LYS A 125 -13.91 -6.59 1.13
C LYS A 125 -15.32 -5.97 1.14
N PRO A 126 -16.39 -6.77 1.19
CA PRO A 126 -17.76 -6.24 1.03
C PRO A 126 -18.20 -5.29 2.14
N ASP A 127 -17.74 -5.53 3.36
CA ASP A 127 -18.19 -4.86 4.59
C ASP A 127 -17.21 -3.81 5.13
N SER A 128 -16.13 -3.53 4.38
CA SER A 128 -15.09 -2.56 4.78
C SER A 128 -14.45 -1.90 3.57
N SER A 129 -13.99 -0.67 3.74
CA SER A 129 -12.99 -0.08 2.85
C SER A 129 -11.64 -0.76 3.08
N ILE A 130 -10.93 -0.99 1.99
CA ILE A 130 -9.56 -1.52 1.99
C ILE A 130 -8.66 -0.48 1.33
N ILE A 131 -7.62 -0.05 2.05
CA ILE A 131 -6.63 0.93 1.58
C ILE A 131 -5.20 0.49 1.94
N ASP A 132 -4.23 1.24 1.45
CA ASP A 132 -2.81 1.13 1.81
C ASP A 132 -2.29 -0.30 1.67
N SER A 133 -2.32 -0.81 0.44
CA SER A 133 -1.86 -2.18 0.17
C SER A 133 -0.36 -2.24 -0.02
N ALA A 134 0.27 -3.27 0.54
CA ALA A 134 1.66 -3.64 0.29
C ALA A 134 1.75 -5.15 0.04
N MET A 135 2.39 -5.56 -1.05
CA MET A 135 2.40 -6.95 -1.50
C MET A 135 3.82 -7.50 -1.59
N TYR A 136 4.03 -8.72 -1.10
CA TYR A 136 5.33 -9.39 -1.07
C TYR A 136 5.20 -10.85 -1.50
N GLU A 137 6.21 -11.35 -2.21
CA GLU A 137 6.32 -12.77 -2.52
C GLU A 137 7.20 -13.48 -1.47
N GLU A 138 6.72 -14.59 -0.93
CA GLU A 138 7.49 -15.48 -0.06
C GLU A 138 7.12 -16.94 -0.34
N LYS A 139 8.12 -17.76 -0.67
CA LYS A 139 7.95 -19.22 -0.93
C LYS A 139 6.92 -19.51 -2.03
N GLY A 140 6.89 -18.69 -3.08
CA GLY A 140 5.98 -18.85 -4.23
C GLY A 140 4.52 -18.50 -3.94
N LYS A 141 4.25 -17.73 -2.90
CA LYS A 141 2.93 -17.18 -2.59
C LYS A 141 3.01 -15.67 -2.41
N PHE A 142 1.91 -14.99 -2.69
CA PHE A 142 1.77 -13.55 -2.59
C PHE A 142 1.04 -13.17 -1.31
N TYR A 143 1.69 -12.37 -0.47
CA TYR A 143 1.19 -11.89 0.81
C TYR A 143 0.83 -10.42 0.68
N LEU A 144 -0.44 -10.09 0.89
CA LEU A 144 -0.99 -8.76 0.74
C LEU A 144 -1.36 -8.20 2.11
N PHE A 145 -0.59 -7.21 2.59
CA PHE A 145 -0.99 -6.39 3.73
C PHE A 145 -1.94 -5.30 3.25
N VAL A 146 -2.98 -5.02 4.02
CA VAL A 146 -3.93 -3.94 3.75
C VAL A 146 -4.45 -3.33 5.05
N LYS A 147 -4.84 -2.07 5.01
CA LYS A 147 -5.67 -1.44 6.03
C LYS A 147 -7.13 -1.73 5.73
N SER A 148 -7.86 -2.24 6.71
CA SER A 148 -9.31 -2.40 6.69
C SER A 148 -9.99 -1.42 7.64
N SER A 149 -11.12 -0.84 7.26
CA SER A 149 -11.97 -0.01 8.13
C SER A 149 -13.42 0.02 7.63
N PRO A 150 -14.43 -0.15 8.47
CA PRO A 150 -14.37 -0.27 9.94
C PRO A 150 -14.28 -1.71 10.46
N ASN A 151 -14.36 -2.74 9.63
CA ASN A 151 -14.57 -4.12 10.07
C ASN A 151 -13.52 -5.11 9.51
N PRO A 152 -12.46 -5.42 10.30
CA PRO A 152 -12.03 -4.71 11.50
C PRO A 152 -11.43 -3.35 11.15
N ASP A 153 -11.26 -2.47 12.12
CA ASP A 153 -10.47 -1.25 11.97
C ASP A 153 -9.00 -1.55 12.33
N ASN A 154 -8.33 -2.29 11.48
CA ASN A 154 -6.94 -2.73 11.68
C ASN A 154 -6.30 -3.16 10.36
N LEU A 155 -5.02 -3.54 10.43
CA LEU A 155 -4.32 -4.21 9.34
C LEU A 155 -4.82 -5.65 9.19
N LEU A 156 -4.80 -6.14 7.95
CA LEU A 156 -5.02 -7.54 7.60
C LEU A 156 -3.81 -8.04 6.82
N LEU A 157 -3.53 -9.33 6.94
CA LEU A 157 -2.64 -10.05 6.05
C LEU A 157 -3.43 -11.11 5.30
N LEU A 158 -3.27 -11.11 3.99
CA LEU A 158 -3.94 -12.02 3.06
C LEU A 158 -2.89 -12.79 2.28
N VAL A 159 -3.22 -13.98 1.82
CA VAL A 159 -2.33 -14.83 1.01
C VAL A 159 -3.06 -15.37 -0.20
N SER A 160 -2.35 -15.44 -1.33
CA SER A 160 -2.83 -16.02 -2.59
C SER A 160 -1.68 -16.74 -3.31
N ASP A 161 -2.02 -17.68 -4.19
CA ASP A 161 -1.05 -18.32 -5.08
C ASP A 161 -0.67 -17.44 -6.29
N HIS A 162 -1.43 -16.37 -6.57
CA HIS A 162 -1.21 -15.44 -7.69
C HIS A 162 -1.41 -13.99 -7.23
N VAL A 163 -0.76 -13.02 -7.90
CA VAL A 163 -0.85 -11.58 -7.57
C VAL A 163 -2.27 -11.02 -7.65
N ASN A 164 -3.14 -11.61 -8.45
CA ASN A 164 -4.56 -11.26 -8.59
C ASN A 164 -5.49 -12.45 -8.34
N GLY A 165 -5.01 -13.46 -7.59
CA GLY A 165 -5.77 -14.67 -7.28
C GLY A 165 -6.81 -14.46 -6.18
N LYS A 166 -7.36 -15.57 -5.70
CA LYS A 166 -8.24 -15.56 -4.55
C LYS A 166 -7.43 -15.39 -3.27
N PHE A 167 -7.54 -14.23 -2.65
CA PHE A 167 -6.89 -13.95 -1.36
C PHE A 167 -7.67 -14.53 -0.19
N GLU A 168 -6.96 -15.22 0.71
CA GLU A 168 -7.48 -15.78 1.95
C GLU A 168 -6.77 -15.13 3.15
N ARG A 169 -7.46 -15.02 4.30
CA ARG A 169 -6.90 -14.41 5.51
C ARG A 169 -5.82 -15.30 6.13
N VAL A 170 -4.75 -14.70 6.61
CA VAL A 170 -3.75 -15.37 7.44
C VAL A 170 -4.19 -15.19 8.91
N GLU A 171 -4.88 -16.18 9.46
CA GLU A 171 -5.49 -16.11 10.79
C GLU A 171 -4.48 -15.77 11.91
N GLY A 172 -3.26 -16.32 11.85
CA GLY A 172 -2.22 -16.01 12.83
C GLY A 172 -1.85 -14.53 12.90
N PHE A 173 -2.04 -13.78 11.80
CA PHE A 173 -1.84 -12.33 11.78
C PHE A 173 -2.93 -11.61 12.55
N ASP A 174 -4.19 -12.00 12.35
CA ASP A 174 -5.33 -11.40 13.03
C ASP A 174 -5.22 -11.55 14.54
N ASP A 175 -4.87 -12.76 15.00
CA ASP A 175 -4.69 -13.06 16.41
C ASP A 175 -3.52 -12.28 17.01
N SER A 176 -2.36 -12.28 16.36
CA SER A 176 -1.16 -11.61 16.87
C SER A 176 -1.30 -10.10 16.88
N MET A 177 -1.87 -9.50 15.83
CA MET A 177 -2.12 -8.05 15.77
C MET A 177 -3.25 -7.65 16.70
N GLY A 178 -4.33 -8.41 16.79
CA GLY A 178 -5.44 -8.16 17.71
C GLY A 178 -5.01 -8.13 19.19
N ALA A 179 -4.02 -8.94 19.57
CA ALA A 179 -3.46 -8.93 20.92
C ALA A 179 -2.59 -7.69 21.23
N GLN A 180 -1.93 -7.11 20.23
CA GLN A 180 -0.93 -6.06 20.39
C GLN A 180 -1.41 -4.67 19.93
N THR A 181 -2.47 -4.62 19.12
CA THR A 181 -3.03 -3.37 18.59
C THR A 181 -4.48 -3.23 18.99
N LYS A 182 -4.90 -2.01 19.21
CA LYS A 182 -6.32 -1.68 19.48
C LYS A 182 -6.98 -0.98 18.29
N GLY A 183 -6.55 -1.34 17.08
CA GLY A 183 -6.91 -0.62 15.85
C GLY A 183 -6.08 0.63 15.61
N MET A 184 -6.47 1.44 14.60
CA MET A 184 -5.83 2.72 14.26
C MET A 184 -4.40 2.59 13.72
N TYR A 185 -4.12 1.51 12.99
CA TYR A 185 -2.91 1.31 12.21
C TYR A 185 -3.24 1.35 10.71
N GLU A 186 -2.35 1.94 9.92
CA GLU A 186 -2.46 2.06 8.47
C GLU A 186 -1.07 1.97 7.80
N ALA A 187 -1.00 2.15 6.49
CA ALA A 187 0.23 2.21 5.70
C ALA A 187 1.24 1.09 6.06
N PRO A 188 0.86 -0.19 5.95
CA PRO A 188 1.79 -1.28 6.18
C PRO A 188 2.87 -1.29 5.09
N THR A 189 4.13 -1.40 5.50
CA THR A 189 5.25 -1.74 4.62
C THR A 189 6.14 -2.75 5.32
N ALA A 190 6.71 -3.70 4.58
CA ALA A 190 7.52 -4.74 5.20
C ALA A 190 8.85 -4.93 4.46
N VAL A 191 9.85 -5.38 5.20
CA VAL A 191 11.16 -5.70 4.65
C VAL A 191 11.65 -7.04 5.20
N LYS A 192 12.26 -7.83 4.36
CA LYS A 192 12.97 -9.04 4.79
C LYS A 192 14.35 -8.64 5.30
N LEU A 193 14.62 -8.93 6.57
CA LEU A 193 15.87 -8.62 7.21
C LEU A 193 16.98 -9.58 6.76
N ALA A 194 18.25 -9.20 6.96
CA ALA A 194 19.40 -10.00 6.56
C ALA A 194 19.47 -11.37 7.27
N ASP A 195 18.85 -11.52 8.44
CA ASP A 195 18.75 -12.78 9.17
C ASP A 195 17.57 -13.66 8.75
N GLY A 196 16.80 -13.22 7.74
CA GLY A 196 15.65 -13.93 7.17
C GLY A 196 14.30 -13.62 7.81
N ARG A 197 14.28 -12.89 8.92
CA ARG A 197 13.03 -12.42 9.52
C ARG A 197 12.37 -11.34 8.69
N TRP A 198 11.09 -11.11 8.91
CA TRP A 198 10.33 -10.01 8.35
C TRP A 198 10.12 -8.91 9.38
N CYS A 199 10.27 -7.65 8.97
CA CYS A 199 9.92 -6.50 9.77
C CYS A 199 8.81 -5.73 9.06
N LEU A 200 7.63 -5.69 9.67
CA LEU A 200 6.48 -4.90 9.25
C LEU A 200 6.53 -3.57 9.98
N PHE A 201 6.46 -2.49 9.23
CA PHE A 201 6.23 -1.14 9.74
C PHE A 201 4.78 -0.78 9.52
N ALA A 202 4.10 -0.33 10.57
CA ALA A 202 2.73 0.10 10.52
C ALA A 202 2.59 1.49 11.14
N ASP A 203 1.87 2.38 10.46
CA ASP A 203 1.67 3.75 10.95
C ASP A 203 0.54 3.79 11.97
N PHE A 204 0.86 4.16 13.20
CA PHE A 204 -0.13 4.36 14.25
C PHE A 204 -0.64 5.79 14.23
N TYR A 205 -1.92 5.98 13.92
CA TYR A 205 -2.57 7.29 13.86
C TYR A 205 -3.51 7.58 15.05
N GLY A 206 -3.62 6.66 16.01
CA GLY A 206 -4.58 6.72 17.11
C GLY A 206 -4.20 7.65 18.29
N ALA A 207 -3.03 8.26 18.28
CA ALA A 207 -2.57 9.12 19.38
C ALA A 207 -3.06 10.59 19.27
N GLY A 208 -4.26 10.81 18.72
CA GLY A 208 -4.80 12.16 18.50
C GLY A 208 -4.12 12.87 17.33
N CYS A 209 -4.12 14.21 17.35
CA CYS A 209 -3.62 15.02 16.24
C CYS A 209 -2.13 14.87 15.94
N ALA A 210 -1.40 14.15 16.77
CA ALA A 210 0.04 14.04 16.64
C ALA A 210 0.50 12.71 16.05
N GLY A 211 -0.33 11.68 15.99
CA GLY A 211 0.04 10.35 15.52
C GLY A 211 1.39 9.86 16.09
N GLN A 212 1.52 8.62 16.40
CA GLN A 212 2.79 8.10 16.92
C GLN A 212 3.83 7.86 15.80
N GLY A 213 3.38 7.69 14.56
CA GLY A 213 4.21 7.32 13.42
C GLY A 213 4.45 5.81 13.35
N TYR A 214 5.47 5.40 12.65
CA TYR A 214 5.77 3.99 12.43
C TYR A 214 6.09 3.22 13.70
N VAL A 215 5.44 2.07 13.83
CA VAL A 215 5.69 1.07 14.85
C VAL A 215 6.18 -0.21 14.15
N PRO A 216 7.37 -0.73 14.50
CA PRO A 216 7.90 -1.97 13.93
C PRO A 216 7.29 -3.20 14.61
N PHE A 217 7.01 -4.22 13.79
CA PHE A 217 6.62 -5.57 14.22
C PHE A 217 7.50 -6.58 13.51
N VAL A 218 7.99 -7.60 14.21
CA VAL A 218 8.92 -8.59 13.66
C VAL A 218 8.28 -9.97 13.66
N SER A 219 8.52 -10.73 12.58
CA SER A 219 8.08 -12.12 12.41
C SER A 219 9.23 -12.98 11.94
N ASP A 220 9.36 -14.18 12.51
CA ASP A 220 10.31 -15.18 12.04
C ASP A 220 9.85 -15.90 10.77
N ASP A 221 8.55 -15.89 10.49
CA ASP A 221 7.96 -16.57 9.32
C ASP A 221 6.68 -15.86 8.86
N LEU A 222 6.77 -15.17 7.73
CA LEU A 222 5.63 -14.46 7.12
C LEU A 222 4.45 -15.40 6.87
N THR A 223 4.72 -16.66 6.53
CA THR A 223 3.67 -17.64 6.20
C THR A 223 2.75 -17.95 7.38
N LYS A 224 3.23 -17.77 8.60
CA LYS A 224 2.45 -17.96 9.82
C LYS A 224 1.70 -16.72 10.24
N GLY A 225 2.10 -15.55 9.75
CA GLY A 225 1.52 -14.26 10.07
C GLY A 225 1.67 -13.82 11.54
N VAL A 226 2.52 -14.49 12.32
CA VAL A 226 2.73 -14.14 13.73
C VAL A 226 3.78 -13.06 13.82
N PHE A 227 3.35 -11.87 14.24
CA PHE A 227 4.19 -10.69 14.41
C PHE A 227 4.27 -10.27 15.88
N THR A 228 5.43 -9.82 16.31
CA THR A 228 5.66 -9.30 17.66
C THR A 228 6.14 -7.86 17.59
N ARG A 229 5.53 -6.98 18.36
CA ARG A 229 5.90 -5.56 18.44
C ARG A 229 7.36 -5.41 18.93
N ALA A 230 8.12 -4.54 18.27
CA ALA A 230 9.56 -4.38 18.46
C ALA A 230 10.01 -2.94 18.72
N ASP A 231 9.11 -2.01 19.04
CA ASP A 231 9.44 -0.60 19.28
C ASP A 231 10.13 -0.34 20.62
N GLU A 232 10.17 -1.30 21.54
CA GLU A 232 11.02 -1.24 22.73
C GLU A 232 12.52 -1.33 22.39
N ALA A 233 12.85 -2.10 21.35
CA ALA A 233 14.23 -2.26 20.88
C ALA A 233 14.63 -1.21 19.82
N PHE A 234 13.66 -0.71 19.08
CA PHE A 234 13.85 0.25 18.00
C PHE A 234 12.59 1.09 17.79
N HIS A 235 12.74 2.40 17.62
CA HIS A 235 11.64 3.30 17.29
C HIS A 235 12.06 4.33 16.24
N PHE A 236 11.12 4.69 15.38
CA PHE A 236 11.30 5.79 14.45
C PHE A 236 11.19 7.15 15.17
N PRO A 237 11.80 8.20 14.62
CA PRO A 237 11.51 9.55 15.05
C PRO A 237 10.00 9.83 14.97
N TYR A 238 9.53 10.61 15.94
CA TYR A 238 8.13 11.02 15.99
C TYR A 238 7.67 11.68 14.70
N GLY A 239 6.49 11.29 14.22
CA GLY A 239 5.90 11.83 12.99
C GLY A 239 6.43 11.23 11.70
N PHE A 240 7.29 10.21 11.76
CA PHE A 240 7.71 9.46 10.57
C PHE A 240 6.57 8.54 10.13
N LYS A 241 6.02 8.79 8.94
CA LYS A 241 4.77 8.18 8.46
C LYS A 241 4.84 7.83 6.99
N HIS A 242 4.03 6.86 6.57
CA HIS A 242 3.74 6.51 5.17
C HIS A 242 5.01 6.45 4.30
N GLY A 243 6.02 5.72 4.73
CA GLY A 243 7.22 5.42 3.95
C GLY A 243 7.15 4.04 3.31
N THR A 244 8.12 3.73 2.49
CA THR A 244 8.31 2.43 1.86
C THR A 244 9.75 1.97 2.00
#